data_e431274dacf55d66897a7bb35017b5e9
#
_entry.id   e431274dacf55d66897a7bb35017b5e9
#
_cell.length_a   1.000
_cell.length_b   1.000
_cell.length_c   1.000
_cell.angle_alpha   90.00
_cell.angle_beta   90.00
_cell.angle_gamma   90.00
#
_symmetry.space_group_name_H-M   'P 1'
#
loop_
_entity.id
_entity.type
_entity.pdbx_description
1 polymer ?
#
loop_
_entity_poly.entity_id
_entity_poly.type
_entity_poly.pdbx_seq_one_letter_code
_entity_poly.pdbx_strand_id
1 'polypeptide(L)'
;MKQNAQVMPMISVDSVDQARAFYVDKLGFGHMMGMLGKDGQLDFCTVTLGGAKVMLMRPQQRTEGTSATSSKRPVEIYFEVSDVDAYHDQITKKAIKVTSPLTDQWWGDRTFTVMDPFGYQIWFYQTVGEPKPPKGAKII
;
A
#
# COMPACT_ATOMS: atom_id res chain seq x y z
N MET A 1 25.81 -19.04 7.10
CA MET A 1 25.07 -18.13 8.01
C MET A 1 23.81 -17.67 7.32
N LYS A 2 22.66 -17.83 7.99
CA LYS A 2 21.39 -17.35 7.44
C LYS A 2 21.28 -15.86 7.61
N GLN A 3 20.75 -15.19 6.61
CA GLN A 3 20.42 -13.77 6.67
C GLN A 3 18.99 -13.62 7.17
N ASN A 4 18.77 -12.66 8.07
CA ASN A 4 17.44 -12.24 8.47
C ASN A 4 17.07 -11.03 7.63
N ALA A 5 16.66 -11.30 6.40
CA ALA A 5 16.35 -10.24 5.45
C ALA A 5 14.90 -9.80 5.58
N GLN A 6 14.68 -8.52 5.56
CA GLN A 6 13.37 -7.89 5.49
C GLN A 6 13.40 -6.86 4.39
N VAL A 7 12.26 -6.63 3.79
CA VAL A 7 12.15 -5.57 2.80
C VAL A 7 11.21 -4.49 3.34
N MET A 8 11.58 -3.25 3.08
CA MET A 8 10.77 -2.09 3.47
C MET A 8 10.66 -1.20 2.24
N PRO A 9 9.51 -1.24 1.55
CA PRO A 9 9.33 -0.39 0.39
C PRO A 9 9.47 1.08 0.74
N MET A 10 10.09 1.82 -0.15
CA MET A 10 10.24 3.26 -0.03
C MET A 10 9.57 3.88 -1.25
N ILE A 11 8.50 4.63 -1.05
CA ILE A 11 7.77 5.22 -2.15
C ILE A 11 7.83 6.74 -2.06
N SER A 12 7.95 7.36 -3.23
CA SER A 12 8.04 8.81 -3.35
C SER A 12 6.65 9.39 -3.50
N VAL A 13 6.35 10.38 -2.66
CA VAL A 13 5.07 11.08 -2.69
C VAL A 13 5.35 12.58 -2.63
N ASP A 14 4.54 13.38 -3.27
CA ASP A 14 4.77 14.83 -3.29
C ASP A 14 4.48 15.47 -1.93
N SER A 15 3.57 14.88 -1.16
CA SER A 15 3.27 15.36 0.19
C SER A 15 3.23 14.16 1.13
N VAL A 16 4.22 14.06 2.01
CA VAL A 16 4.25 13.01 3.01
C VAL A 16 3.11 13.20 4.02
N ASP A 17 2.77 14.46 4.33
CA ASP A 17 1.64 14.75 5.22
C ASP A 17 0.33 14.20 4.68
N GLN A 18 0.05 14.41 3.39
CA GLN A 18 -1.16 13.88 2.77
C GLN A 18 -1.13 12.37 2.67
N ALA A 19 0.00 11.80 2.32
CA ALA A 19 0.14 10.34 2.24
C ALA A 19 -0.06 9.72 3.61
N ARG A 20 0.58 10.28 4.64
CA ARG A 20 0.42 9.79 6.01
C ARG A 20 -1.04 9.84 6.45
N ALA A 21 -1.72 10.94 6.16
CA ALA A 21 -3.14 11.05 6.50
C ALA A 21 -3.97 9.95 5.83
N PHE A 22 -3.68 9.64 4.59
CA PHE A 22 -4.38 8.58 3.89
C PHE A 22 -4.11 7.21 4.54
N TYR A 23 -2.84 6.86 4.73
CA TYR A 23 -2.49 5.54 5.28
C TYR A 23 -2.92 5.40 6.74
N VAL A 24 -2.68 6.41 7.55
CA VAL A 24 -2.95 6.33 8.99
C VAL A 24 -4.42 6.59 9.29
N ASP A 25 -4.94 7.73 8.83
CA ASP A 25 -6.28 8.16 9.23
C ASP A 25 -7.38 7.41 8.48
N LYS A 26 -7.15 7.11 7.21
CA LYS A 26 -8.16 6.44 6.38
C LYS A 26 -7.99 4.94 6.35
N LEU A 27 -6.79 4.44 6.06
CA LEU A 27 -6.56 3.00 5.98
C LEU A 27 -6.36 2.34 7.34
N GLY A 28 -6.08 3.11 8.38
CA GLY A 28 -5.91 2.55 9.72
C GLY A 28 -4.51 2.01 10.00
N PHE A 29 -3.51 2.42 9.23
CA PHE A 29 -2.12 2.06 9.50
C PHE A 29 -1.63 2.77 10.76
N GLY A 30 -0.60 2.22 11.38
CA GLY A 30 0.10 2.88 12.46
C GLY A 30 1.16 3.85 11.95
N HIS A 31 1.43 4.86 12.73
CA HIS A 31 2.56 5.76 12.49
C HIS A 31 3.73 5.29 13.34
N MET A 32 4.84 4.96 12.70
CA MET A 32 6.02 4.49 13.41
C MET A 32 6.97 5.63 13.76
N MET A 33 7.32 6.45 12.78
CA MET A 33 8.19 7.60 12.98
C MET A 33 8.10 8.53 11.78
N GLY A 34 8.57 9.75 11.96
CA GLY A 34 8.63 10.72 10.88
C GLY A 34 9.66 11.77 11.14
N MET A 35 10.01 12.54 10.11
CA MET A 35 10.95 13.66 10.21
C MET A 35 10.30 14.90 9.64
N LEU A 36 10.24 15.95 10.45
CA LEU A 36 9.80 17.25 10.00
C LEU A 36 10.98 17.98 9.33
N GLY A 37 10.71 18.55 8.18
CA GLY A 37 11.67 19.39 7.52
C GLY A 37 11.69 20.80 8.10
N LYS A 38 12.57 21.64 7.56
CA LYS A 38 12.72 23.03 8.01
C LYS A 38 11.46 23.84 7.78
N ASP A 39 10.65 23.44 6.78
CA ASP A 39 9.40 24.13 6.44
C ASP A 39 8.22 23.65 7.31
N GLY A 40 8.46 22.78 8.29
CA GLY A 40 7.41 22.24 9.15
C GLY A 40 6.60 21.11 8.53
N GLN A 41 6.90 20.72 7.30
CA GLN A 41 6.25 19.60 6.64
C GLN A 41 7.07 18.33 6.80
N LEU A 42 6.41 17.18 6.74
CA LEU A 42 7.12 15.92 6.81
C LEU A 42 7.95 15.69 5.54
N ASP A 43 9.23 15.39 5.73
CA ASP A 43 10.10 14.95 4.64
C ASP A 43 10.01 13.44 4.45
N PHE A 44 9.65 12.73 5.52
CA PHE A 44 9.73 11.28 5.57
C PHE A 44 8.84 10.77 6.70
N CYS A 45 8.21 9.61 6.49
CA CYS A 45 7.64 8.86 7.61
C CYS A 45 7.57 7.38 7.27
N THR A 46 7.48 6.55 8.30
CA THR A 46 7.26 5.12 8.17
C THR A 46 5.90 4.80 8.77
N VAL A 47 5.08 4.12 7.98
CA VAL A 47 3.76 3.64 8.41
C VAL A 47 3.75 2.13 8.44
N THR A 48 2.91 1.56 9.29
CA THR A 48 2.91 0.12 9.54
C THR A 48 1.52 -0.46 9.44
N LEU A 49 1.44 -1.72 9.02
CA LEU A 49 0.22 -2.51 9.10
C LEU A 49 0.64 -3.91 9.58
N GLY A 50 0.31 -4.22 10.85
CA GLY A 50 0.89 -5.42 11.46
C GLY A 50 2.41 -5.36 11.42
N GLY A 51 3.05 -6.39 10.89
CA GLY A 51 4.50 -6.41 10.72
C GLY A 51 5.00 -5.72 9.46
N ALA A 52 4.10 -5.30 8.58
CA ALA A 52 4.50 -4.64 7.34
C ALA A 52 4.87 -3.18 7.58
N LYS A 53 5.86 -2.69 6.87
CA LYS A 53 6.33 -1.31 6.98
C LYS A 53 6.50 -0.72 5.60
N VAL A 54 6.12 0.53 5.44
CA VAL A 54 6.31 1.28 4.21
C VAL A 54 6.87 2.65 4.55
N MET A 55 7.90 3.06 3.84
CA MET A 55 8.47 4.39 3.99
C MET A 55 7.86 5.31 2.93
N LEU A 56 7.43 6.47 3.37
CA LEU A 56 6.90 7.54 2.52
C LEU A 56 7.90 8.67 2.55
N MET A 57 8.36 9.13 1.40
CA MET A 57 9.33 10.20 1.39
C MET A 57 9.04 11.20 0.29
N ARG A 58 9.33 12.45 0.60
CA ARG A 58 9.24 13.54 -0.34
C ARG A 58 10.55 13.58 -1.14
N PRO A 59 10.49 13.66 -2.46
CA PRO A 59 11.72 13.78 -3.24
C PRO A 59 12.47 15.05 -2.81
N GLN A 60 13.76 14.91 -2.53
CA GLN A 60 14.59 16.06 -2.17
C GLN A 60 14.93 16.88 -3.40
N GLN A 61 15.12 16.23 -4.51
CA GLN A 61 15.32 16.88 -5.78
C GLN A 61 14.35 16.30 -6.77
N ARG A 62 13.60 17.14 -7.41
CA ARG A 62 12.68 16.70 -8.45
C ARG A 62 13.43 16.54 -9.74
N THR A 63 13.29 15.38 -10.35
CA THR A 63 13.72 15.19 -11.71
C THR A 63 12.72 15.90 -12.62
N GLU A 64 13.21 16.60 -13.60
CA GLU A 64 12.37 17.28 -14.55
C GLU A 64 11.41 16.30 -15.20
N GLY A 65 10.15 16.66 -15.29
CA GLY A 65 9.10 15.81 -15.79
C GLY A 65 8.50 14.87 -14.76
N THR A 66 9.05 14.84 -13.55
CA THR A 66 8.49 14.06 -12.45
C THR A 66 7.49 14.91 -11.70
N SER A 67 6.27 14.48 -11.63
CA SER A 67 5.24 15.20 -10.89
C SER A 67 4.29 14.23 -10.23
N ALA A 68 3.62 14.71 -9.18
CA ALA A 68 2.51 13.98 -8.62
C ALA A 68 1.46 13.82 -9.72
N THR A 69 0.91 12.65 -9.82
CA THR A 69 -0.07 12.35 -10.86
C THR A 69 -1.08 11.38 -10.30
N SER A 70 -2.30 11.48 -10.81
CA SER A 70 -3.32 10.49 -10.51
C SER A 70 -3.13 9.22 -11.33
N SER A 71 -2.18 9.21 -12.26
CA SER A 71 -1.87 8.01 -13.04
C SER A 71 -1.25 6.95 -12.16
N LYS A 72 -1.59 5.71 -12.45
CA LYS A 72 -1.09 4.57 -11.72
C LYS A 72 0.44 4.49 -11.80
N ARG A 73 1.08 4.30 -10.66
CA ARG A 73 2.51 4.06 -10.57
C ARG A 73 2.82 2.61 -10.91
N PRO A 74 4.03 2.30 -11.39
CA PRO A 74 4.37 0.92 -11.77
C PRO A 74 4.49 -0.05 -10.60
N VAL A 75 4.73 0.45 -9.39
CA VAL A 75 4.85 -0.39 -8.19
C VAL A 75 3.47 -0.53 -7.53
N GLU A 76 3.11 -1.77 -7.20
CA GLU A 76 1.91 -2.07 -6.42
C GLU A 76 2.34 -2.76 -5.14
N ILE A 77 1.59 -2.53 -4.07
CA ILE A 77 1.93 -3.08 -2.77
C ILE A 77 0.83 -4.05 -2.34
N TYR A 78 1.22 -5.21 -1.88
CA TYR A 78 0.34 -6.34 -1.59
C TYR A 78 0.43 -6.66 -0.10
N PHE A 79 -0.60 -6.30 0.67
CA PHE A 79 -0.62 -6.46 2.12
C PHE A 79 -1.51 -7.62 2.53
N GLU A 80 -0.99 -8.47 3.41
CA GLU A 80 -1.80 -9.50 4.06
C GLU A 80 -2.57 -8.89 5.23
N VAL A 81 -3.86 -9.22 5.32
CA VAL A 81 -4.69 -8.88 6.48
C VAL A 81 -5.35 -10.13 7.00
N SER A 82 -5.70 -10.13 8.28
CA SER A 82 -6.25 -11.32 8.94
C SER A 82 -7.67 -11.65 8.48
N ASP A 83 -8.45 -10.61 8.18
CA ASP A 83 -9.85 -10.74 7.78
C ASP A 83 -10.13 -9.68 6.71
N VAL A 84 -10.03 -10.10 5.46
CA VAL A 84 -10.12 -9.17 4.35
C VAL A 84 -11.55 -8.61 4.20
N ASP A 85 -12.57 -9.38 4.53
CA ASP A 85 -13.95 -8.90 4.45
C ASP A 85 -14.21 -7.82 5.48
N ALA A 86 -13.76 -8.01 6.72
CA ALA A 86 -13.93 -7.02 7.78
C ALA A 86 -13.14 -5.75 7.45
N TYR A 87 -11.94 -5.90 6.92
CA TYR A 87 -11.11 -4.75 6.55
C TYR A 87 -11.74 -3.97 5.40
N HIS A 88 -12.29 -4.67 4.42
CA HIS A 88 -13.03 -4.06 3.32
C HIS A 88 -14.20 -3.23 3.85
N ASP A 89 -14.94 -3.76 4.81
CA ASP A 89 -16.05 -3.03 5.42
C ASP A 89 -15.58 -1.75 6.12
N GLN A 90 -14.47 -1.82 6.85
CA GLN A 90 -13.89 -0.63 7.49
C GLN A 90 -13.52 0.43 6.46
N ILE A 91 -12.90 0.01 5.36
CA ILE A 91 -12.45 0.91 4.30
C ILE A 91 -13.64 1.58 3.63
N THR A 92 -14.67 0.81 3.29
CA THR A 92 -15.84 1.36 2.59
C THR A 92 -16.63 2.31 3.48
N LYS A 93 -16.66 2.08 4.80
CA LYS A 93 -17.33 2.99 5.73
C LYS A 93 -16.62 4.33 5.84
N LYS A 94 -15.35 4.40 5.51
CA LYS A 94 -14.58 5.65 5.50
C LYS A 94 -14.64 6.37 4.17
N ALA A 95 -15.52 5.94 3.28
CA ALA A 95 -15.71 6.52 1.95
C ALA A 95 -14.46 6.48 1.08
N ILE A 96 -13.61 5.49 1.31
CA ILE A 96 -12.44 5.25 0.45
C ILE A 96 -12.91 4.46 -0.75
N LYS A 97 -12.57 4.92 -1.93
CA LYS A 97 -12.97 4.25 -3.18
C LYS A 97 -12.20 2.95 -3.34
N VAL A 98 -12.93 1.86 -3.48
CA VAL A 98 -12.36 0.56 -3.83
C VAL A 98 -12.22 0.51 -5.34
N THR A 99 -11.01 0.27 -5.83
CA THR A 99 -10.74 0.26 -7.27
C THR A 99 -10.96 -1.12 -7.89
N SER A 100 -10.82 -2.20 -7.11
CA SER A 100 -11.22 -3.54 -7.52
C SER A 100 -11.95 -4.19 -6.36
N PRO A 101 -13.13 -4.79 -6.59
CA PRO A 101 -13.96 -5.30 -5.52
C PRO A 101 -13.38 -6.57 -4.89
N LEU A 102 -13.92 -6.97 -3.74
CA LEU A 102 -13.58 -8.26 -3.14
C LEU A 102 -13.76 -9.36 -4.18
N THR A 103 -12.70 -10.11 -4.41
CA THR A 103 -12.63 -11.12 -5.46
C THR A 103 -11.78 -12.29 -5.00
N ASP A 104 -12.26 -13.50 -5.22
CA ASP A 104 -11.45 -14.69 -5.00
C ASP A 104 -10.61 -14.92 -6.25
N GLN A 105 -9.31 -14.77 -6.11
CA GLN A 105 -8.38 -14.88 -7.23
C GLN A 105 -8.02 -16.35 -7.46
N TRP A 106 -7.63 -16.67 -8.69
CA TRP A 106 -7.25 -18.05 -9.01
C TRP A 106 -6.04 -18.54 -8.21
N TRP A 107 -5.22 -17.62 -7.72
CA TRP A 107 -4.02 -18.00 -6.96
C TRP A 107 -4.30 -18.28 -5.49
N GLY A 108 -5.57 -18.26 -5.07
CA GLY A 108 -5.98 -18.69 -3.72
C GLY A 108 -6.21 -17.56 -2.72
N ASP A 109 -6.04 -16.33 -3.13
CA ASP A 109 -6.24 -15.18 -2.28
C ASP A 109 -7.57 -14.50 -2.58
N ARG A 110 -8.21 -14.00 -1.52
CA ARG A 110 -9.34 -13.08 -1.63
C ARG A 110 -8.81 -11.68 -1.45
N THR A 111 -9.06 -10.83 -2.42
CA THR A 111 -8.41 -9.52 -2.51
C THR A 111 -9.39 -8.40 -2.78
N PHE A 112 -8.97 -7.19 -2.42
CA PHE A 112 -9.54 -5.95 -2.98
C PHE A 112 -8.42 -4.92 -3.10
N THR A 113 -8.65 -3.88 -3.87
CA THR A 113 -7.64 -2.85 -4.07
C THR A 113 -8.20 -1.46 -3.84
N VAL A 114 -7.33 -0.57 -3.42
CA VAL A 114 -7.58 0.87 -3.37
C VAL A 114 -6.40 1.55 -4.05
N MET A 115 -6.55 2.82 -4.39
CA MET A 115 -5.44 3.62 -4.90
C MET A 115 -5.17 4.75 -3.93
N ASP A 116 -3.89 4.97 -3.61
CA ASP A 116 -3.53 6.06 -2.74
C ASP A 116 -3.60 7.39 -3.52
N PRO A 117 -3.50 8.55 -2.84
CA PRO A 117 -3.62 9.84 -3.52
C PRO A 117 -2.52 10.11 -4.55
N PHE A 118 -1.45 9.32 -4.54
CA PHE A 118 -0.29 9.54 -5.41
C PHE A 118 -0.16 8.50 -6.51
N GLY A 119 -1.20 7.67 -6.72
CA GLY A 119 -1.25 6.74 -7.83
C GLY A 119 -0.70 5.36 -7.55
N TYR A 120 -0.41 5.03 -6.30
CA TYR A 120 0.02 3.68 -5.94
C TYR A 120 -1.18 2.80 -5.70
N GLN A 121 -1.24 1.66 -6.40
CA GLN A 121 -2.29 0.68 -6.19
C GLN A 121 -1.93 -0.21 -5.02
N ILE A 122 -2.83 -0.31 -4.07
CA ILE A 122 -2.64 -1.04 -2.82
C ILE A 122 -3.61 -2.20 -2.82
N TRP A 123 -3.07 -3.40 -2.65
CA TRP A 123 -3.84 -4.63 -2.54
C TRP A 123 -3.92 -5.06 -1.08
N PHE A 124 -5.07 -5.55 -0.69
CA PHE A 124 -5.22 -6.23 0.60
C PHE A 124 -5.72 -7.63 0.31
N TYR A 125 -5.12 -8.61 0.99
CA TYR A 125 -5.44 -10.01 0.71
C TYR A 125 -5.50 -10.85 1.96
N GLN A 126 -6.23 -11.95 1.85
CA GLN A 126 -6.26 -13.04 2.80
C GLN A 126 -6.25 -14.33 1.97
N THR A 127 -5.38 -15.26 2.30
CA THR A 127 -5.36 -16.55 1.63
C THR A 127 -6.57 -17.36 2.08
N VAL A 128 -7.42 -17.78 1.16
CA VAL A 128 -8.66 -18.47 1.45
C VAL A 128 -8.74 -19.86 0.82
N GLY A 129 -7.79 -20.23 -0.03
CA GLY A 129 -7.84 -21.53 -0.68
C GLY A 129 -6.57 -21.86 -1.43
N GLU A 130 -6.63 -22.95 -2.18
CA GLU A 130 -5.51 -23.40 -2.99
C GLU A 130 -5.53 -22.72 -4.34
N PRO A 131 -4.35 -22.45 -4.95
CA PRO A 131 -4.30 -21.91 -6.29
C PRO A 131 -4.92 -22.87 -7.32
N LYS A 132 -5.66 -22.31 -8.27
CA LYS A 132 -6.24 -23.03 -9.40
C LYS A 132 -5.84 -22.31 -10.69
N PRO A 133 -4.66 -22.59 -11.24
CA PRO A 133 -4.15 -21.84 -12.37
C PRO A 133 -5.10 -21.90 -13.57
N PRO A 134 -5.15 -20.83 -14.38
CA PRO A 134 -5.90 -20.86 -15.62
C PRO A 134 -5.40 -21.95 -16.56
N LYS A 135 -6.26 -22.39 -17.46
CA LYS A 135 -5.89 -23.40 -18.45
C LYS A 135 -4.63 -22.96 -19.21
N GLY A 136 -3.65 -23.85 -19.26
CA GLY A 136 -2.39 -23.57 -19.94
C GLY A 136 -1.32 -22.93 -19.07
N ALA A 137 -1.68 -22.44 -17.88
CA ALA A 137 -0.72 -21.90 -16.92
C ALA A 137 -0.29 -22.98 -15.93
N LYS A 138 0.89 -22.80 -15.35
CA LYS A 138 1.46 -23.81 -14.44
C LYS A 138 2.24 -23.11 -13.35
N ILE A 139 2.01 -23.53 -12.11
CA ILE A 139 2.82 -23.09 -10.97
C ILE A 139 4.04 -23.97 -10.89
N ILE A 140 5.21 -23.35 -10.72
CA ILE A 140 6.48 -24.07 -10.64
C ILE A 140 7.06 -23.97 -9.25
#